data_d7928a53b584d34b3b641f559e949d4d
#
_entry.id   d7928a53b584d34b3b641f559e949d4d
#
_cell.length_a   1.000
_cell.length_b   1.000
_cell.length_c   1.000
_cell.angle_alpha   90.00
_cell.angle_beta   90.00
_cell.angle_gamma   90.00
#
_symmetry.space_group_name_H-M   'P 1'
#
loop_
_entity.id
_entity.type
_entity.pdbx_description
1 polymer ?
#
loop_
_entity_poly.entity_id
_entity_poly.type
_entity_poly.pdbx_seq_one_letter_code
_entity_poly.pdbx_strand_id
1 'polypeptide(L)'
;MTAETELPAYLPYPRFLLKMDISHTAKLLYALLLDRSTLSQKNGWQDSEGRIYIVYPIAEIAEMLDKGCTTIKGALNELDAAGLLERRRTGFSAANRLYVKVPP
;
A
#
# COMPACT_ATOMS: atom_id res chain seq x y z
N MET A 1 6.11 -28.59 4.77
CA MET A 1 7.34 -27.78 4.74
C MET A 1 8.45 -28.54 5.46
N THR A 2 9.64 -28.57 4.90
CA THR A 2 10.80 -29.22 5.48
C THR A 2 11.87 -28.21 5.85
N ALA A 3 12.96 -28.66 6.49
CA ALA A 3 14.05 -27.77 6.88
C ALA A 3 14.74 -27.12 5.66
N GLU A 4 14.65 -27.74 4.49
CA GLU A 4 15.27 -27.24 3.25
C GLU A 4 14.28 -26.44 2.38
N THR A 5 13.03 -26.26 2.82
CA THR A 5 12.03 -25.57 2.03
C THR A 5 12.38 -24.08 1.91
N GLU A 6 12.46 -23.58 0.68
CA GLU A 6 12.59 -22.16 0.43
C GLU A 6 11.20 -21.54 0.36
N LEU A 7 11.04 -20.39 1.00
CA LEU A 7 9.76 -19.70 0.97
C LEU A 7 9.55 -19.01 -0.39
N PRO A 8 8.33 -19.09 -0.95
CA PRO A 8 8.02 -18.28 -2.13
C PRO A 8 8.03 -16.80 -1.78
N ALA A 9 8.03 -15.94 -2.79
CA ALA A 9 7.87 -14.51 -2.58
C ALA A 9 6.55 -14.24 -1.83
N TYR A 10 6.57 -13.32 -0.88
CA TYR A 10 5.40 -13.01 -0.06
C TYR A 10 5.34 -11.52 0.24
N LEU A 11 4.15 -11.05 0.64
CA LEU A 11 3.95 -9.67 1.06
C LEU A 11 4.14 -9.56 2.58
N PRO A 12 4.73 -8.44 3.06
CA PRO A 12 4.75 -8.18 4.49
C PRO A 12 3.34 -7.86 4.98
N TYR A 13 2.89 -8.55 6.01
CA TYR A 13 1.57 -8.31 6.59
C TYR A 13 1.75 -7.90 8.05
N PRO A 14 1.70 -6.59 8.34
CA PRO A 14 1.92 -6.11 9.71
C PRO A 14 0.88 -6.66 10.68
N ARG A 15 1.34 -7.09 11.84
CA ARG A 15 0.46 -7.71 12.83
C ARG A 15 -0.65 -6.81 13.32
N PHE A 16 -0.44 -5.48 13.36
CA PHE A 16 -1.46 -4.57 13.84
C PHE A 16 -2.75 -4.62 12.99
N LEU A 17 -2.64 -5.04 11.72
CA LEU A 17 -3.80 -5.16 10.85
C LEU A 17 -4.78 -6.25 11.30
N LEU A 18 -4.29 -7.26 12.03
CA LEU A 18 -5.10 -8.42 12.40
C LEU A 18 -6.34 -8.04 13.21
N LYS A 19 -6.23 -7.01 14.04
CA LYS A 19 -7.30 -6.58 14.95
C LYS A 19 -7.94 -5.26 14.58
N MET A 20 -7.54 -4.67 13.46
CA MET A 20 -8.15 -3.43 13.01
C MET A 20 -9.54 -3.67 12.41
N ASP A 21 -10.43 -2.72 12.64
CA ASP A 21 -11.80 -2.77 12.13
C ASP A 21 -11.88 -2.12 10.75
N ILE A 22 -11.21 -2.73 9.79
CA ILE A 22 -11.27 -2.37 8.37
C ILE A 22 -11.45 -3.65 7.56
N SER A 23 -11.86 -3.53 6.31
CA SER A 23 -12.10 -4.70 5.47
C SER A 23 -10.82 -5.49 5.21
N HIS A 24 -10.97 -6.78 4.90
CA HIS A 24 -9.83 -7.62 4.52
C HIS A 24 -9.13 -7.10 3.26
N THR A 25 -9.90 -6.57 2.32
CA THR A 25 -9.34 -5.96 1.11
C THR A 25 -8.45 -4.76 1.47
N ALA A 26 -8.89 -3.91 2.41
CA ALA A 26 -8.09 -2.77 2.86
C ALA A 26 -6.80 -3.23 3.53
N LYS A 27 -6.86 -4.28 4.36
CA LYS A 27 -5.66 -4.85 4.99
C LYS A 27 -4.67 -5.39 3.96
N LEU A 28 -5.18 -6.14 2.98
CA LEU A 28 -4.36 -6.68 1.89
C LEU A 28 -3.75 -5.55 1.06
N LEU A 29 -4.54 -4.52 0.75
CA LEU A 29 -4.06 -3.35 0.04
C LEU A 29 -2.93 -2.66 0.80
N TYR A 30 -3.07 -2.49 2.12
CA TYR A 30 -2.01 -1.90 2.94
C TYR A 30 -0.71 -2.70 2.82
N ALA A 31 -0.79 -4.03 2.91
CA ALA A 31 0.39 -4.89 2.77
C ALA A 31 1.07 -4.70 1.41
N LEU A 32 0.29 -4.60 0.34
CA LEU A 32 0.82 -4.36 -1.01
C LEU A 32 1.49 -3.00 -1.11
N LEU A 33 0.85 -1.95 -0.58
CA LEU A 33 1.40 -0.60 -0.60
C LEU A 33 2.67 -0.49 0.24
N LEU A 34 2.71 -1.17 1.39
CA LEU A 34 3.90 -1.19 2.23
C LEU A 34 5.07 -1.86 1.51
N ASP A 35 4.83 -2.97 0.85
CA ASP A 35 5.83 -3.67 0.06
C ASP A 35 6.41 -2.76 -1.03
N ARG A 36 5.54 -2.05 -1.74
CA ARG A 36 5.94 -1.10 -2.78
C ARG A 36 6.72 0.08 -2.18
N SER A 37 6.35 0.53 -0.99
CA SER A 37 7.04 1.62 -0.28
C SER A 37 8.46 1.23 0.11
N THR A 38 8.69 -0.01 0.52
CA THR A 38 10.05 -0.48 0.84
C THR A 38 10.93 -0.51 -0.42
N LEU A 39 10.36 -0.85 -1.56
CA LEU A 39 11.08 -0.79 -2.83
C LEU A 39 11.42 0.66 -3.20
N SER A 40 10.49 1.59 -3.05
CA SER A 40 10.73 3.02 -3.28
C SER A 40 11.80 3.57 -2.36
N GLN A 41 11.81 3.14 -1.09
CA GLN A 41 12.84 3.51 -0.13
C GLN A 41 14.23 3.07 -0.59
N LYS A 42 14.35 1.84 -1.08
CA LYS A 42 15.62 1.32 -1.61
C LYS A 42 16.07 2.07 -2.84
N ASN A 43 15.13 2.54 -3.67
CA ASN A 43 15.43 3.26 -4.90
C ASN A 43 15.59 4.77 -4.68
N GLY A 44 15.43 5.26 -3.45
CA GLY A 44 15.57 6.67 -3.12
C GLY A 44 14.42 7.54 -3.60
N TRP A 45 13.22 6.99 -3.80
CA TRP A 45 12.06 7.75 -4.24
C TRP A 45 11.43 8.47 -3.05
N GLN A 46 11.84 9.71 -2.87
CA GLN A 46 11.34 10.54 -1.78
C GLN A 46 11.01 11.94 -2.30
N ASP A 47 10.14 12.63 -1.57
CA ASP A 47 9.79 14.00 -1.90
C ASP A 47 10.82 14.99 -1.35
N SER A 48 10.56 16.29 -1.52
CA SER A 48 11.49 17.35 -1.07
C SER A 48 11.68 17.37 0.45
N GLU A 49 10.78 16.75 1.20
CA GLU A 49 10.85 16.65 2.67
C GLU A 49 11.45 15.32 3.14
N GLY A 50 11.92 14.49 2.21
CA GLY A 50 12.49 13.19 2.54
C GLY A 50 11.48 12.09 2.79
N ARG A 51 10.20 12.33 2.50
CA ARG A 51 9.14 11.34 2.73
C ARG A 51 9.05 10.38 1.54
N ILE A 52 8.97 9.10 1.85
CA ILE A 52 8.84 8.04 0.83
C ILE A 52 7.42 8.06 0.27
N TYR A 53 7.31 8.02 -1.05
CA TYR A 53 6.02 7.92 -1.71
C TYR A 53 6.05 6.86 -2.80
N ILE A 54 4.86 6.43 -3.21
CA ILE A 54 4.68 5.53 -4.34
C ILE A 54 3.65 6.12 -5.29
N VAL A 55 3.78 5.76 -6.56
CA VAL A 55 2.78 6.03 -7.59
C VAL A 55 2.26 4.67 -8.06
N TYR A 56 0.99 4.39 -7.80
CA TYR A 56 0.43 3.09 -8.09
C TYR A 56 -0.99 3.28 -8.63
N PRO A 57 -1.18 3.20 -9.94
CA PRO A 57 -2.50 3.40 -10.55
C PRO A 57 -3.52 2.38 -10.03
N ILE A 58 -4.75 2.85 -9.82
CA ILE A 58 -5.82 2.00 -9.28
C ILE A 58 -6.03 0.76 -10.14
N ALA A 59 -5.97 0.90 -11.46
CA ALA A 59 -6.16 -0.23 -12.37
C ALA A 59 -5.10 -1.32 -12.15
N GLU A 60 -3.85 -0.93 -11.88
CA GLU A 60 -2.77 -1.87 -11.61
C GLU A 60 -2.94 -2.56 -10.25
N ILE A 61 -3.38 -1.81 -9.24
CA ILE A 61 -3.67 -2.38 -7.92
C ILE A 61 -4.81 -3.40 -8.05
N ALA A 62 -5.87 -3.04 -8.76
CA ALA A 62 -7.03 -3.89 -8.96
C ALA A 62 -6.64 -5.21 -9.63
N GLU A 63 -5.79 -5.14 -10.64
CA GLU A 63 -5.29 -6.33 -11.32
C GLU A 63 -4.44 -7.19 -10.38
N MET A 64 -3.53 -6.57 -9.64
CA MET A 64 -2.64 -7.27 -8.72
C MET A 64 -3.41 -8.02 -7.63
N LEU A 65 -4.46 -7.42 -7.10
CA LEU A 65 -5.25 -8.00 -6.01
C LEU A 65 -6.47 -8.80 -6.50
N ASP A 66 -6.67 -8.88 -7.81
CA ASP A 66 -7.81 -9.57 -8.42
C ASP A 66 -9.14 -9.02 -7.87
N LYS A 67 -9.28 -7.70 -7.87
CA LYS A 67 -10.45 -6.97 -7.39
C LYS A 67 -10.87 -5.92 -8.41
N GLY A 68 -12.12 -5.48 -8.33
CA GLY A 68 -12.60 -4.39 -9.17
C GLY A 68 -12.07 -3.03 -8.72
N CYS A 69 -11.99 -2.09 -9.65
CA CYS A 69 -11.50 -0.73 -9.33
C CYS A 69 -12.34 -0.04 -8.27
N THR A 70 -13.65 -0.24 -8.27
CA THR A 70 -14.55 0.33 -7.25
C THR A 70 -14.21 -0.19 -5.85
N THR A 71 -13.91 -1.48 -5.75
CA THR A 71 -13.50 -2.10 -4.50
C THR A 71 -12.18 -1.51 -4.00
N ILE A 72 -11.22 -1.30 -4.91
CA ILE A 72 -9.93 -0.69 -4.55
C ILE A 72 -10.11 0.76 -4.10
N LYS A 73 -10.95 1.53 -4.77
CA LYS A 73 -11.24 2.91 -4.35
C LYS A 73 -11.81 2.95 -2.94
N GLY A 74 -12.74 2.04 -2.63
CA GLY A 74 -13.31 1.91 -1.29
C GLY A 74 -12.25 1.55 -0.26
N ALA A 75 -11.36 0.62 -0.57
CA ALA A 75 -10.27 0.21 0.32
C ALA A 75 -9.28 1.35 0.57
N LEU A 76 -8.94 2.13 -0.47
CA LEU A 76 -8.10 3.32 -0.30
C LEU A 76 -8.75 4.33 0.65
N ASN A 77 -10.05 4.54 0.51
CA ASN A 77 -10.79 5.44 1.41
C ASN A 77 -10.78 4.94 2.85
N GLU A 78 -10.91 3.62 3.06
CA GLU A 78 -10.82 3.03 4.39
C GLU A 78 -9.44 3.27 5.02
N LEU A 79 -8.36 3.08 4.26
CA LEU A 79 -7.00 3.29 4.76
C LEU A 79 -6.77 4.77 5.09
N ASP A 80 -7.25 5.66 4.26
CA ASP A 80 -7.16 7.10 4.49
C ASP A 80 -7.89 7.48 5.79
N ALA A 81 -9.13 7.03 5.93
CA ALA A 81 -9.94 7.29 7.13
C ALA A 81 -9.32 6.69 8.40
N ALA A 82 -8.62 5.58 8.28
CA ALA A 82 -7.94 4.93 9.41
C ALA A 82 -6.60 5.56 9.76
N GLY A 83 -6.16 6.57 9.01
CA GLY A 83 -4.87 7.23 9.26
C GLY A 83 -3.66 6.42 8.80
N LEU A 84 -3.85 5.44 7.93
CA LEU A 84 -2.79 4.57 7.43
C LEU A 84 -2.26 4.96 6.06
N LEU A 85 -2.88 5.94 5.43
CA LEU A 85 -2.53 6.37 4.08
C LEU A 85 -2.80 7.86 3.93
N GLU A 86 -1.89 8.58 3.28
CA GLU A 86 -2.13 9.94 2.81
C GLU A 86 -2.01 9.95 1.30
N ARG A 87 -2.96 10.58 0.63
CA ARG A 87 -2.96 10.70 -0.83
C ARG A 87 -2.76 12.16 -1.20
N ARG A 88 -1.80 12.46 -2.07
CA ARG A 88 -1.54 13.81 -2.55
C ARG A 88 -1.49 13.84 -4.07
N ARG A 89 -2.17 14.83 -4.65
CA ARG A 89 -2.08 15.12 -6.06
C ARG A 89 -1.12 16.31 -6.22
N THR A 90 -0.06 16.13 -7.00
CA THR A 90 1.02 17.13 -7.12
C THR A 90 0.88 18.05 -8.32
N GLY A 91 -0.23 17.98 -9.08
CA GLY A 91 -0.47 18.85 -10.21
C GLY A 91 -1.75 18.47 -10.91
N PHE A 92 -2.14 19.27 -11.91
CA PHE A 92 -3.43 19.12 -12.55
C PHE A 92 -3.59 17.78 -13.27
N SER A 93 -2.54 17.27 -13.89
CA SER A 93 -2.55 15.97 -14.58
C SER A 93 -1.56 14.98 -13.99
N ALA A 94 -0.99 15.26 -12.81
CA ALA A 94 -0.05 14.38 -12.17
C ALA A 94 -0.76 13.20 -11.51
N ALA A 95 -0.12 12.04 -11.52
CA ALA A 95 -0.61 10.88 -10.77
C ALA A 95 -0.60 11.17 -9.28
N ASN A 96 -1.53 10.55 -8.55
CA ASN A 96 -1.58 10.67 -7.09
C ASN A 96 -0.34 10.04 -6.47
N ARG A 97 0.26 10.74 -5.52
CA ARG A 97 1.29 10.19 -4.66
C ARG A 97 0.62 9.55 -3.45
N LEU A 98 1.07 8.35 -3.11
CA LEU A 98 0.57 7.60 -1.97
C LEU A 98 1.67 7.52 -0.92
N TYR A 99 1.35 7.97 0.29
CA TYR A 99 2.26 7.94 1.42
C TYR A 99 1.70 6.95 2.44
N VAL A 100 2.37 5.82 2.58
CA VAL A 100 1.99 4.82 3.58
C VAL A 100 2.40 5.32 4.95
N LYS A 101 1.46 5.29 5.90
CA LYS A 101 1.71 5.68 7.29
C LYS A 101 1.84 4.43 8.15
N VAL A 102 2.87 4.42 8.97
CA VAL A 102 3.13 3.31 9.89
C VAL A 102 2.79 3.78 11.29
N PRO A 103 1.93 3.05 12.04
CA PRO A 103 1.62 3.40 13.42
C PRO A 103 2.86 3.35 14.31
N PRO A 104 2.92 4.19 15.34
CA PRO A 104 4.04 4.16 16.29
C PRO A 104 4.10 2.86 17.09
#